data_6e64f67ae0a0310dc422f656b894520f
#
_entry.id   6e64f67ae0a0310dc422f656b894520f
#
_cell.length_a   1.000
_cell.length_b   1.000
_cell.length_c   1.000
_cell.angle_alpha   90.00
_cell.angle_beta   90.00
_cell.angle_gamma   90.00
#
_symmetry.space_group_name_H-M   'P 1'
#
loop_
_entity.id
_entity.type
_entity.pdbx_description
1 polymer ?
#
loop_
_entity_poly.entity_id
_entity_poly.type
_entity_poly.pdbx_seq_one_letter_code
_entity_poly.pdbx_strand_id
1 'polypeptide(L)'
;AEGEYNFAFRVVEWRKVDGEWFKLGHVTRDMQVIIDESDNDRPTLEILDPICVEAGTLIRDTVTGEDPDFDDIKLEAFGGPFEFQSSPASYLINPAQYQRTPADLYFEWQTDCSHVRERPYDIQFKVTDKAKYGPNLVEFSNWQIQVVAPAPTGLAVIPKPGRSTQLSWDPYS
;
A
#
# COMPACT_ATOMS: atom_id res chain seq x y z
N ALA A 1 4.45 31.12 -2.99
CA ALA A 1 5.16 32.14 -2.20
C ALA A 1 6.15 31.43 -1.30
N GLU A 2 7.41 31.80 -1.38
CA GLU A 2 8.46 31.35 -0.46
C GLU A 2 8.15 31.80 0.97
N GLY A 3 8.64 31.07 1.94
CA GLY A 3 8.51 31.45 3.35
C GLY A 3 8.43 30.25 4.29
N GLU A 4 8.37 30.61 5.57
CA GLU A 4 8.21 29.64 6.67
C GLU A 4 6.77 29.69 7.19
N TYR A 5 6.12 28.53 7.21
CA TYR A 5 4.73 28.38 7.63
C TYR A 5 4.63 27.41 8.81
N ASN A 6 3.96 27.85 9.88
CA ASN A 6 3.69 27.01 11.02
C ASN A 6 2.23 26.57 10.99
N PHE A 7 1.98 25.27 11.17
CA PHE A 7 0.63 24.76 11.34
C PHE A 7 0.58 23.64 12.38
N ALA A 8 -0.59 23.49 12.97
CA ALA A 8 -0.84 22.46 13.95
C ALA A 8 -2.12 21.69 13.60
N PHE A 9 -2.13 20.40 13.86
CA PHE A 9 -3.34 19.58 13.78
C PHE A 9 -3.55 18.81 15.08
N ARG A 10 -4.81 18.51 15.36
CA ARG A 10 -5.21 17.77 16.54
C ARG A 10 -5.91 16.48 16.14
N VAL A 11 -5.38 15.35 16.59
CA VAL A 11 -6.02 14.04 16.49
C VAL A 11 -6.76 13.78 17.79
N VAL A 12 -8.06 13.51 17.70
CA VAL A 12 -8.91 13.24 18.86
C VAL A 12 -9.31 11.78 18.86
N GLU A 13 -9.03 11.08 19.95
CA GLU A 13 -9.44 9.69 20.13
C GLU A 13 -10.84 9.63 20.74
N TRP A 14 -11.70 8.82 20.11
CA TRP A 14 -13.04 8.53 20.59
C TRP A 14 -13.25 7.03 20.72
N ARG A 15 -13.97 6.61 21.75
CA ARG A 15 -14.36 5.22 21.96
C ARG A 15 -15.88 5.11 22.07
N LYS A 16 -16.44 4.11 21.41
CA LYS A 16 -17.86 3.79 21.53
C LYS A 16 -18.06 2.73 22.63
N VAL A 17 -18.88 3.06 23.64
CA VAL A 17 -19.25 2.17 24.74
C VAL A 17 -20.77 2.22 24.88
N ASP A 18 -21.43 1.08 24.86
CA ASP A 18 -22.89 0.95 24.97
C ASP A 18 -23.70 1.83 24.00
N GLY A 19 -23.13 2.03 22.80
CA GLY A 19 -23.78 2.83 21.74
C GLY A 19 -23.42 4.32 21.76
N GLU A 20 -22.82 4.85 22.83
CA GLU A 20 -22.44 6.26 22.97
C GLU A 20 -20.95 6.46 22.73
N TRP A 21 -20.58 7.66 22.19
CA TRP A 21 -19.20 8.03 21.92
C TRP A 21 -18.60 8.83 23.06
N PHE A 22 -17.48 8.35 23.59
CA PHE A 22 -16.70 9.03 24.61
C PHE A 22 -15.36 9.50 24.06
N LYS A 23 -15.06 10.78 24.28
CA LYS A 23 -13.75 11.34 23.99
C LYS A 23 -12.74 10.86 25.02
N LEU A 24 -11.69 10.15 24.61
CA LEU A 24 -10.65 9.63 25.50
C LEU A 24 -9.50 10.63 25.69
N GLY A 25 -9.09 11.27 24.61
CA GLY A 25 -7.95 12.16 24.64
C GLY A 25 -7.70 12.85 23.31
N HIS A 26 -6.61 13.58 23.25
CA HIS A 26 -6.13 14.16 22.01
C HIS A 26 -4.61 14.30 22.03
N VAL A 27 -4.02 14.31 20.83
CA VAL A 27 -2.63 14.66 20.60
C VAL A 27 -2.61 15.85 19.64
N THR A 28 -1.83 16.87 19.95
CA THR A 28 -1.57 17.98 19.05
C THR A 28 -0.16 17.81 18.50
N ARG A 29 -0.01 18.01 17.19
CA ARG A 29 1.27 18.03 16.48
C ARG A 29 1.44 19.37 15.81
N ASP A 30 2.55 20.02 16.08
CA ASP A 30 2.98 21.23 15.41
C ASP A 30 4.07 20.87 14.41
N MET A 31 4.07 21.57 13.28
CA MET A 31 5.13 21.44 12.29
C MET A 31 5.36 22.76 11.58
N GLN A 32 6.60 22.96 11.14
CA GLN A 32 7.01 24.05 10.29
C GLN A 32 7.25 23.51 8.88
N VAL A 33 6.74 24.21 7.88
CA VAL A 33 7.01 23.98 6.48
C VAL A 33 7.78 25.18 5.94
N ILE A 34 8.92 24.90 5.35
CA ILE A 34 9.73 25.88 4.65
C ILE A 34 9.48 25.67 3.16
N ILE A 35 9.13 26.73 2.46
CA ILE A 35 8.94 26.76 1.00
C ILE A 35 10.03 27.65 0.42
N ASP A 36 10.94 27.02 -0.30
CA ASP A 36 12.04 27.69 -1.01
C ASP A 36 11.95 27.40 -2.51
N GLU A 37 12.56 28.24 -3.33
CA GLU A 37 12.80 27.92 -4.74
C GLU A 37 13.87 26.82 -4.86
N SER A 38 13.65 25.90 -5.78
CA SER A 38 14.60 24.85 -6.10
C SER A 38 14.60 24.61 -7.60
N ASP A 39 15.79 24.48 -8.17
CA ASP A 39 15.97 24.04 -9.56
C ASP A 39 15.87 22.50 -9.68
N ASN A 40 15.70 21.80 -8.56
CA ASN A 40 15.53 20.35 -8.51
C ASN A 40 14.07 19.98 -8.76
N ASP A 41 13.81 19.20 -9.80
CA ASP A 41 12.50 18.65 -10.12
C ASP A 41 12.21 17.39 -9.32
N ARG A 42 10.93 17.14 -9.04
CA ARG A 42 10.52 15.97 -8.27
C ARG A 42 10.63 14.69 -9.10
N PRO A 43 11.20 13.62 -8.52
CA PRO A 43 11.15 12.30 -9.15
C PRO A 43 9.72 11.80 -9.33
N THR A 44 9.51 10.90 -10.25
CA THR A 44 8.23 10.30 -10.59
C THR A 44 8.23 8.80 -10.34
N LEU A 45 7.04 8.25 -10.06
CA LEU A 45 6.78 6.81 -9.95
C LEU A 45 5.72 6.39 -10.95
N GLU A 46 5.93 5.24 -11.58
CA GLU A 46 4.86 4.57 -12.32
C GLU A 46 3.69 4.25 -11.38
N ILE A 47 2.46 4.49 -11.85
CA ILE A 47 1.23 4.21 -11.11
C ILE A 47 0.69 2.87 -11.55
N LEU A 48 0.60 1.91 -10.61
CA LEU A 48 -0.01 0.61 -10.87
C LEU A 48 -1.53 0.67 -10.70
N ASP A 49 -2.25 0.02 -11.60
CA ASP A 49 -3.69 -0.14 -11.50
C ASP A 49 -4.05 -1.09 -10.33
N PRO A 50 -5.14 -0.80 -9.59
CA PRO A 50 -5.63 -1.69 -8.55
C PRO A 50 -5.95 -3.09 -9.11
N ILE A 51 -5.58 -4.14 -8.36
CA ILE A 51 -5.83 -5.53 -8.76
C ILE A 51 -6.69 -6.27 -7.73
N CYS A 52 -7.43 -7.28 -8.23
CA CYS A 52 -8.16 -8.24 -7.41
C CYS A 52 -7.69 -9.65 -7.79
N VAL A 53 -7.21 -10.40 -6.80
CA VAL A 53 -6.66 -11.75 -7.00
C VAL A 53 -7.29 -12.75 -6.04
N GLU A 54 -7.34 -14.02 -6.45
CA GLU A 54 -7.71 -15.10 -5.55
C GLU A 54 -6.54 -15.47 -4.62
N ALA A 55 -6.86 -15.86 -3.39
CA ALA A 55 -5.87 -16.41 -2.45
C ALA A 55 -5.14 -17.59 -3.09
N GLY A 56 -3.82 -17.68 -2.88
CA GLY A 56 -2.95 -18.63 -3.56
C GLY A 56 -2.25 -18.07 -4.81
N THR A 57 -2.61 -16.86 -5.24
CA THR A 57 -1.96 -16.21 -6.40
C THR A 57 -0.58 -15.67 -6.01
N LEU A 58 0.41 -15.93 -6.86
CA LEU A 58 1.70 -15.24 -6.79
C LEU A 58 1.63 -13.94 -7.61
N ILE A 59 1.67 -12.82 -6.91
CA ILE A 59 1.68 -11.49 -7.50
C ILE A 59 3.14 -11.11 -7.77
N ARG A 60 3.42 -10.65 -8.98
CA ARG A 60 4.70 -10.06 -9.37
C ARG A 60 4.44 -8.83 -10.20
N ASP A 61 5.10 -7.76 -9.86
CA ASP A 61 5.02 -6.51 -10.61
C ASP A 61 6.32 -5.71 -10.48
N THR A 62 6.49 -4.74 -11.35
CA THR A 62 7.66 -3.87 -11.38
C THR A 62 7.19 -2.42 -11.28
N VAL A 63 7.79 -1.66 -10.37
CA VAL A 63 7.54 -0.23 -10.24
C VAL A 63 8.78 0.52 -10.67
N THR A 64 8.65 1.32 -11.71
CA THR A 64 9.74 2.13 -12.25
C THR A 64 9.69 3.54 -11.66
N GLY A 65 10.83 4.00 -11.18
CA GLY A 65 11.04 5.39 -10.77
C GLY A 65 11.94 6.11 -11.76
N GLU A 66 11.65 7.38 -12.02
CA GLU A 66 12.44 8.24 -12.89
C GLU A 66 12.66 9.61 -12.25
N ASP A 67 13.77 10.25 -12.60
CA ASP A 67 14.10 11.59 -12.18
C ASP A 67 14.36 12.48 -13.40
N PRO A 68 13.65 13.64 -13.53
CA PRO A 68 13.79 14.51 -14.67
C PRO A 68 15.16 15.19 -14.80
N ASP A 69 15.85 15.41 -13.68
CA ASP A 69 17.18 16.01 -13.62
C ASP A 69 18.30 15.00 -13.80
N PHE A 70 17.94 13.71 -13.98
CA PHE A 70 18.87 12.58 -14.06
C PHE A 70 19.68 12.37 -12.79
N ASP A 71 19.15 12.75 -11.64
CA ASP A 71 19.73 12.45 -10.35
C ASP A 71 19.56 10.96 -10.00
N ASP A 72 20.44 10.45 -9.14
CA ASP A 72 20.30 9.11 -8.62
C ASP A 72 19.05 9.02 -7.73
N ILE A 73 18.31 7.93 -7.81
CA ILE A 73 17.07 7.74 -7.05
C ILE A 73 17.15 6.52 -6.13
N LYS A 74 16.38 6.58 -5.04
CA LYS A 74 16.18 5.47 -4.11
C LYS A 74 14.69 5.10 -4.09
N LEU A 75 14.40 3.81 -4.33
CA LEU A 75 13.05 3.25 -4.27
C LEU A 75 12.85 2.47 -2.97
N GLU A 76 11.69 2.62 -2.36
CA GLU A 76 11.27 1.92 -1.13
C GLU A 76 9.80 1.52 -1.25
N ALA A 77 9.41 0.42 -0.59
CA ALA A 77 8.02 0.00 -0.50
C ALA A 77 7.62 -0.26 0.94
N PHE A 78 6.38 0.09 1.29
CA PHE A 78 5.81 -0.02 2.63
C PHE A 78 4.39 -0.56 2.56
N GLY A 79 3.93 -1.22 3.62
CA GLY A 79 2.55 -1.69 3.72
C GLY A 79 2.42 -2.88 4.65
N GLY A 80 1.20 -3.15 5.10
CA GLY A 80 0.91 -4.27 5.99
C GLY A 80 1.37 -5.64 5.48
N PRO A 81 1.30 -5.94 4.19
CA PRO A 81 1.76 -7.23 3.65
C PRO A 81 3.23 -7.57 3.92
N PHE A 82 4.11 -6.58 4.08
CA PHE A 82 5.52 -6.83 4.41
C PHE A 82 5.74 -7.28 5.86
N GLU A 83 4.75 -7.05 6.74
CA GLU A 83 4.81 -7.37 8.17
C GLU A 83 4.18 -8.71 8.53
N PHE A 84 3.63 -9.45 7.55
CA PHE A 84 3.02 -10.74 7.81
C PHE A 84 4.03 -11.79 8.24
N GLN A 85 3.65 -12.62 9.21
CA GLN A 85 4.48 -13.74 9.66
C GLN A 85 4.42 -14.93 8.69
N SER A 86 3.26 -15.12 8.04
CA SER A 86 3.07 -16.12 7.00
C SER A 86 3.04 -15.44 5.65
N SER A 87 3.86 -15.92 4.75
CA SER A 87 3.91 -15.45 3.36
C SER A 87 3.94 -13.91 3.21
N PRO A 88 4.91 -13.21 3.81
CA PRO A 88 5.03 -11.77 3.67
C PRO A 88 5.31 -11.37 2.21
N ALA A 89 4.87 -10.17 1.84
CA ALA A 89 5.34 -9.54 0.62
C ALA A 89 6.84 -9.23 0.73
N SER A 90 7.49 -9.17 -0.41
CA SER A 90 8.89 -8.78 -0.52
C SER A 90 9.13 -7.92 -1.76
N TYR A 91 10.24 -7.24 -1.81
CA TYR A 91 10.69 -6.59 -3.03
C TYR A 91 12.21 -6.72 -3.19
N LEU A 92 12.61 -6.86 -4.44
CA LEU A 92 14.02 -6.89 -4.83
C LEU A 92 14.39 -5.54 -5.44
N ILE A 93 15.30 -4.91 -4.79
CA ILE A 93 16.04 -3.73 -5.23
C ILE A 93 17.30 -3.72 -4.38
N ASN A 94 18.31 -2.97 -4.74
CA ASN A 94 19.36 -2.65 -3.79
C ASN A 94 18.85 -1.55 -2.82
N PRO A 95 18.17 -1.91 -1.73
CA PRO A 95 17.29 -0.98 -1.00
C PRO A 95 18.06 0.06 -0.19
N ALA A 96 19.34 -0.14 -0.01
CA ALA A 96 20.17 0.74 0.80
C ALA A 96 20.88 1.81 -0.03
N GLN A 97 20.76 1.78 -1.36
CA GLN A 97 21.57 2.62 -2.23
C GLN A 97 20.74 3.37 -3.25
N TYR A 98 21.16 4.57 -3.55
CA TYR A 98 20.72 5.32 -4.70
C TYR A 98 21.21 4.65 -5.98
N GLN A 99 20.37 4.62 -6.97
CA GLN A 99 20.62 4.03 -8.29
C GLN A 99 20.44 5.09 -9.36
N ARG A 100 21.10 4.89 -10.49
CA ARG A 100 20.88 5.77 -11.64
C ARG A 100 19.45 5.65 -12.13
N THR A 101 18.84 6.78 -12.41
CA THR A 101 17.53 6.85 -13.06
C THR A 101 17.60 6.39 -14.52
N PRO A 102 16.59 5.67 -15.07
CA PRO A 102 15.48 5.07 -14.34
C PRO A 102 15.91 3.86 -13.50
N ALA A 103 15.16 3.52 -12.46
CA ALA A 103 15.41 2.36 -11.62
C ALA A 103 14.13 1.60 -11.32
N ASP A 104 14.25 0.27 -11.18
CA ASP A 104 13.14 -0.64 -10.99
C ASP A 104 13.15 -1.25 -9.59
N LEU A 105 11.94 -1.35 -9.00
CA LEU A 105 11.64 -2.13 -7.81
C LEU A 105 10.77 -3.32 -8.21
N TYR A 106 11.24 -4.55 -7.97
CA TYR A 106 10.52 -5.77 -8.28
C TYR A 106 9.75 -6.23 -7.05
N PHE A 107 8.42 -6.10 -7.09
CA PHE A 107 7.52 -6.54 -6.02
C PHE A 107 7.13 -8.00 -6.22
N GLU A 108 7.11 -8.77 -5.13
CA GLU A 108 6.61 -10.15 -5.12
C GLU A 108 5.81 -10.42 -3.85
N TRP A 109 4.65 -11.06 -4.01
CA TRP A 109 3.84 -11.51 -2.89
C TRP A 109 3.08 -12.79 -3.24
N GLN A 110 3.39 -13.89 -2.53
CA GLN A 110 2.63 -15.12 -2.57
C GLN A 110 1.46 -14.98 -1.61
N THR A 111 0.25 -14.83 -2.12
CA THR A 111 -0.95 -14.76 -1.28
C THR A 111 -1.40 -16.13 -0.80
N ASP A 112 -2.13 -16.18 0.31
CA ASP A 112 -2.79 -17.37 0.83
C ASP A 112 -4.16 -17.02 1.46
N CYS A 113 -4.88 -18.03 1.98
CA CYS A 113 -6.22 -17.84 2.55
C CYS A 113 -6.24 -16.93 3.78
N SER A 114 -5.13 -16.78 4.50
CA SER A 114 -5.04 -15.87 5.65
C SER A 114 -5.06 -14.40 5.26
N HIS A 115 -4.81 -14.11 3.98
CA HIS A 115 -4.83 -12.77 3.42
C HIS A 115 -6.20 -12.32 2.90
N VAL A 116 -7.21 -13.20 2.92
CA VAL A 116 -8.57 -12.85 2.48
C VAL A 116 -9.21 -11.86 3.42
N ARG A 117 -9.66 -10.72 2.90
CA ARG A 117 -10.38 -9.69 3.68
C ARG A 117 -11.21 -8.79 2.77
N GLU A 118 -12.19 -8.08 3.37
CA GLU A 118 -13.08 -7.16 2.63
C GLU A 118 -12.39 -5.90 2.11
N ARG A 119 -11.36 -5.41 2.83
CA ARG A 119 -10.66 -4.18 2.45
C ARG A 119 -9.40 -4.52 1.66
N PRO A 120 -9.09 -3.80 0.58
CA PRO A 120 -7.83 -3.99 -0.12
C PRO A 120 -6.62 -3.70 0.79
N TYR A 121 -5.50 -4.26 0.41
CA TYR A 121 -4.20 -3.90 0.95
C TYR A 121 -3.66 -2.69 0.19
N ASP A 122 -3.13 -1.72 0.91
CA ASP A 122 -2.44 -0.59 0.34
C ASP A 122 -0.92 -0.85 0.42
N ILE A 123 -0.27 -0.86 -0.73
CA ILE A 123 1.18 -0.85 -0.85
C ILE A 123 1.58 0.55 -1.26
N GLN A 124 2.39 1.19 -0.44
CA GLN A 124 2.93 2.52 -0.73
C GLN A 124 4.35 2.39 -1.26
N PHE A 125 4.57 2.88 -2.44
CA PHE A 125 5.90 3.06 -3.01
C PHE A 125 6.37 4.49 -2.78
N LYS A 126 7.67 4.63 -2.58
CA LYS A 126 8.33 5.91 -2.37
C LYS A 126 9.57 5.96 -3.24
N VAL A 127 9.73 7.03 -3.98
CA VAL A 127 10.99 7.39 -4.62
C VAL A 127 11.56 8.64 -3.93
N THR A 128 12.86 8.65 -3.76
CA THR A 128 13.61 9.80 -3.24
C THR A 128 14.77 10.06 -4.19
N ASP A 129 14.91 11.27 -4.68
CA ASP A 129 16.08 11.69 -5.45
C ASP A 129 17.31 11.91 -4.55
N LYS A 130 18.46 12.01 -5.17
CA LYS A 130 19.70 12.47 -4.55
C LYS A 130 20.13 13.74 -5.26
N ALA A 131 19.47 14.83 -4.89
CA ALA A 131 19.68 16.10 -5.53
C ALA A 131 21.16 16.52 -5.51
N LYS A 132 21.65 16.94 -6.64
CA LYS A 132 23.00 17.51 -6.76
C LYS A 132 23.08 18.89 -6.11
N TYR A 133 21.97 19.62 -6.17
CA TYR A 133 21.82 20.93 -5.54
C TYR A 133 20.43 21.02 -4.90
N GLY A 134 20.34 21.61 -3.72
CA GLY A 134 19.06 21.72 -3.01
C GLY A 134 18.70 20.50 -2.15
N PRO A 135 17.48 20.45 -1.65
CA PRO A 135 16.97 19.33 -0.85
C PRO A 135 16.59 18.15 -1.76
N ASN A 136 16.73 16.94 -1.23
CA ASN A 136 16.17 15.76 -1.85
C ASN A 136 14.64 15.85 -1.86
N LEU A 137 14.03 15.55 -2.98
CA LEU A 137 12.59 15.51 -3.16
C LEU A 137 12.05 14.08 -3.12
N VAL A 138 10.77 13.95 -2.87
CA VAL A 138 10.12 12.66 -2.65
C VAL A 138 8.79 12.61 -3.39
N GLU A 139 8.50 11.47 -4.02
CA GLU A 139 7.19 11.15 -4.55
C GLU A 139 6.69 9.84 -3.97
N PHE A 140 5.36 9.72 -3.83
CA PHE A 140 4.68 8.53 -3.34
C PHE A 140 3.62 8.06 -4.34
N SER A 141 3.52 6.76 -4.51
CA SER A 141 2.43 6.11 -5.23
C SER A 141 1.83 5.01 -4.37
N ASN A 142 0.51 4.79 -4.48
CA ASN A 142 -0.19 3.73 -3.75
C ASN A 142 -0.75 2.72 -4.75
N TRP A 143 -0.56 1.44 -4.44
CA TRP A 143 -1.13 0.32 -5.17
C TRP A 143 -2.09 -0.45 -4.28
N GLN A 144 -3.31 -0.71 -4.77
CA GLN A 144 -4.33 -1.43 -4.04
C GLN A 144 -4.44 -2.87 -4.53
N ILE A 145 -4.34 -3.82 -3.60
CA ILE A 145 -4.44 -5.26 -3.88
C ILE A 145 -5.59 -5.84 -3.05
N GLN A 146 -6.65 -6.29 -3.72
CA GLN A 146 -7.73 -7.02 -3.08
C GLN A 146 -7.47 -8.53 -3.19
N VAL A 147 -7.42 -9.22 -2.05
CA VAL A 147 -7.33 -10.69 -2.00
C VAL A 147 -8.69 -11.25 -1.62
N VAL A 148 -9.25 -12.10 -2.48
CA VAL A 148 -10.54 -12.75 -2.30
C VAL A 148 -10.38 -14.27 -2.12
N ALA A 149 -11.34 -14.90 -1.48
CA ALA A 149 -11.37 -16.35 -1.38
C ALA A 149 -11.62 -16.97 -2.77
N PRO A 150 -11.05 -18.14 -3.06
CA PRO A 150 -11.39 -18.89 -4.27
C PRO A 150 -12.87 -19.27 -4.27
N ALA A 151 -13.44 -19.45 -5.46
CA ALA A 151 -14.83 -19.91 -5.58
C ALA A 151 -15.02 -21.29 -4.97
N PRO A 152 -16.17 -21.56 -4.30
CA PRO A 152 -16.47 -22.91 -3.79
C PRO A 152 -16.45 -23.92 -4.92
N THR A 153 -15.79 -25.06 -4.69
CA THR A 153 -15.78 -26.21 -5.60
C THR A 153 -16.78 -27.29 -5.17
N GLY A 154 -17.10 -28.23 -6.04
CA GLY A 154 -18.01 -29.35 -5.71
C GLY A 154 -19.45 -28.92 -5.39
N LEU A 155 -19.91 -27.80 -5.93
CA LEU A 155 -21.27 -27.31 -5.65
C LEU A 155 -22.32 -28.34 -6.11
N ALA A 156 -23.07 -28.89 -5.16
CA ALA A 156 -24.19 -29.77 -5.39
C ALA A 156 -25.51 -29.13 -4.91
N VAL A 157 -26.55 -29.33 -5.70
CA VAL A 157 -27.89 -28.79 -5.46
C VAL A 157 -28.86 -29.95 -5.33
N ILE A 158 -29.50 -30.11 -4.17
CA ILE A 158 -30.46 -31.19 -3.90
C ILE A 158 -31.83 -30.55 -3.63
N PRO A 159 -32.83 -30.79 -4.49
CA PRO A 159 -34.20 -30.37 -4.22
C PRO A 159 -34.74 -31.07 -2.97
N LYS A 160 -35.42 -30.33 -2.11
CA LYS A 160 -36.09 -30.82 -0.92
C LYS A 160 -37.61 -30.64 -1.02
N PRO A 161 -38.43 -31.43 -0.33
CA PRO A 161 -39.87 -31.20 -0.23
C PRO A 161 -40.15 -29.79 0.32
N GLY A 162 -41.24 -29.17 -0.13
CA GLY A 162 -41.72 -27.89 0.41
C GLY A 162 -41.08 -26.62 -0.24
N ARG A 163 -40.65 -26.68 -1.50
CA ARG A 163 -40.04 -25.59 -2.25
C ARG A 163 -38.73 -25.10 -1.66
N SER A 164 -37.95 -25.99 -1.07
CA SER A 164 -36.61 -25.71 -0.55
C SER A 164 -35.54 -26.46 -1.34
N THR A 165 -34.31 -25.94 -1.26
CA THR A 165 -33.14 -26.53 -1.91
C THR A 165 -32.01 -26.58 -0.91
N GLN A 166 -31.32 -27.69 -0.86
CA GLN A 166 -30.08 -27.82 -0.10
C GLN A 166 -28.90 -27.62 -1.03
N LEU A 167 -28.00 -26.71 -0.63
CA LEU A 167 -26.71 -26.54 -1.28
C LEU A 167 -25.63 -27.18 -0.43
N SER A 168 -24.67 -27.81 -1.07
CA SER A 168 -23.43 -28.28 -0.45
C SER A 168 -22.25 -28.02 -1.39
N TRP A 169 -21.08 -27.83 -0.82
CA TRP A 169 -19.83 -27.62 -1.54
C TRP A 169 -18.68 -28.26 -0.76
N ASP A 170 -17.54 -28.41 -1.43
CA ASP A 170 -16.34 -28.93 -0.80
C ASP A 170 -15.82 -27.94 0.27
N PRO A 171 -15.26 -28.46 1.38
CA PRO A 171 -14.60 -27.61 2.38
C PRO A 171 -13.45 -26.83 1.73
N TYR A 172 -13.24 -25.59 2.15
CA TYR A 172 -12.01 -24.89 1.82
C TYR A 172 -10.83 -25.59 2.51
N SER A 173 -9.78 -25.86 1.74
CA SER A 173 -8.54 -26.51 2.20
C SER A 173 -7.46 -25.48 2.54
#